data_14456abb6f20cf5ef59fa8c26d4a2ba8
#
_entry.id   14456abb6f20cf5ef59fa8c26d4a2ba8
#
_cell.length_a   1.000
_cell.length_b   1.000
_cell.length_c   1.000
_cell.angle_alpha   90.00
_cell.angle_beta   90.00
_cell.angle_gamma   90.00
#
_symmetry.space_group_name_H-M   'P 1'
#
loop_
_entity.id
_entity.type
_entity.pdbx_description
1 polymer ?
#
loop_
_entity_poly.entity_id
_entity_poly.type
_entity_poly.pdbx_seq_one_letter_code
_entity_poly.pdbx_strand_id
1 'polypeptide(L)'
;MQPPATPDHQDVHPSAWVERFAHLVPGDARVLDVAAGRGRHARLFAARGAHVVAVDRDADALSALHAVAGVKTIVADIEAGPWPFPGETFDAIVVTNYLHRPLFARIVAALAAGGVLLYETFAEGHEALGRPTNPAFLLRQDELLDVARGGLSIVAFEQGRLAGVRPAIVQRLAAIRPGRDEVPRLPP
;
A
#
# COMPACT_ATOMS: atom_id res chain seq x y z
N MET A 1 -18.29 8.51 16.69
CA MET A 1 -18.85 7.94 15.46
C MET A 1 -18.65 8.97 14.36
N GLN A 2 -17.72 8.73 13.44
CA GLN A 2 -17.37 9.66 12.37
C GLN A 2 -18.30 9.37 11.20
N PRO A 3 -18.93 10.38 10.55
CA PRO A 3 -19.78 10.14 9.40
C PRO A 3 -18.95 9.53 8.25
N PRO A 4 -19.54 8.66 7.41
CA PRO A 4 -18.85 8.10 6.28
C PRO A 4 -18.36 9.22 5.36
N ALA A 5 -17.08 9.17 5.00
CA ALA A 5 -16.54 10.09 4.01
C ALA A 5 -17.28 9.86 2.69
N THR A 6 -17.72 10.94 2.06
CA THR A 6 -18.29 10.93 0.71
C THR A 6 -17.26 10.26 -0.22
N PRO A 7 -17.65 9.31 -1.10
CA PRO A 7 -16.71 8.67 -2.01
C PRO A 7 -16.06 9.73 -2.89
N ASP A 8 -14.76 9.86 -2.73
CA ASP A 8 -13.96 10.86 -3.39
C ASP A 8 -13.43 10.32 -4.73
N HIS A 9 -13.33 11.16 -5.75
CA HIS A 9 -12.78 10.80 -7.07
C HIS A 9 -11.36 10.20 -7.02
N GLN A 10 -10.63 10.31 -5.90
CA GLN A 10 -9.36 9.62 -5.67
C GLN A 10 -9.50 8.11 -5.45
N ASP A 11 -10.71 7.63 -5.11
CA ASP A 11 -10.95 6.19 -4.87
C ASP A 11 -11.08 5.36 -6.15
N VAL A 12 -11.06 5.99 -7.31
CA VAL A 12 -11.23 5.31 -8.61
C VAL A 12 -9.89 5.04 -9.31
N HIS A 13 -8.93 5.95 -9.19
CA HIS A 13 -7.63 5.85 -9.86
C HIS A 13 -6.52 5.38 -8.91
N PRO A 14 -5.62 4.50 -9.36
CA PRO A 14 -4.44 4.15 -8.59
C PRO A 14 -3.61 5.38 -8.22
N SER A 15 -2.84 5.27 -7.14
CA SER A 15 -1.84 6.27 -6.80
C SER A 15 -0.79 6.37 -7.91
N ALA A 16 -0.43 7.58 -8.32
CA ALA A 16 0.64 7.82 -9.28
C ALA A 16 1.99 7.22 -8.83
N TRP A 17 2.22 7.12 -7.51
CA TRP A 17 3.37 6.43 -6.96
C TRP A 17 3.33 4.94 -7.25
N VAL A 18 2.19 4.29 -6.99
CA VAL A 18 2.02 2.86 -7.26
C VAL A 18 2.11 2.58 -8.76
N GLU A 19 1.50 3.40 -9.61
CA GLU A 19 1.60 3.27 -11.07
C GLU A 19 3.05 3.38 -11.55
N ARG A 20 3.80 4.37 -11.04
CA ARG A 20 5.21 4.61 -11.40
C ARG A 20 6.09 3.38 -11.15
N PHE A 21 5.87 2.67 -10.04
CA PHE A 21 6.68 1.52 -9.64
C PHE A 21 6.01 0.17 -9.90
N ALA A 22 4.84 0.14 -10.54
CA ALA A 22 4.14 -1.11 -10.88
C ALA A 22 4.95 -2.03 -11.80
N HIS A 23 5.92 -1.48 -12.57
CA HIS A 23 6.82 -2.24 -13.43
C HIS A 23 7.80 -3.15 -12.66
N LEU A 24 8.02 -2.89 -11.35
CA LEU A 24 8.84 -3.75 -10.49
C LEU A 24 8.12 -5.05 -10.12
N VAL A 25 6.79 -5.12 -10.30
CA VAL A 25 5.96 -6.26 -9.94
C VAL A 25 5.74 -7.13 -11.17
N PRO A 26 6.13 -8.42 -11.15
CA PRO A 26 5.88 -9.34 -12.26
C PRO A 26 4.39 -9.47 -12.61
N GLY A 27 4.07 -9.78 -13.86
CA GLY A 27 2.68 -9.89 -14.32
C GLY A 27 1.90 -11.03 -13.65
N ASP A 28 2.56 -12.12 -13.30
CA ASP A 28 1.99 -13.30 -12.61
C ASP A 28 2.19 -13.28 -11.09
N ALA A 29 2.61 -12.14 -10.55
CA ALA A 29 2.93 -11.96 -9.14
C ALA A 29 1.72 -12.20 -8.23
N ARG A 30 1.99 -12.70 -7.03
CA ARG A 30 1.02 -12.71 -5.93
C ARG A 30 1.12 -11.38 -5.17
N VAL A 31 0.09 -10.55 -5.26
CA VAL A 31 0.05 -9.19 -4.71
C VAL A 31 -0.90 -9.11 -3.52
N LEU A 32 -0.48 -8.49 -2.42
CA LEU A 32 -1.35 -8.14 -1.30
C LEU A 32 -1.64 -6.62 -1.33
N ASP A 33 -2.92 -6.27 -1.43
CA ASP A 33 -3.42 -4.88 -1.29
C ASP A 33 -3.99 -4.72 0.14
N VAL A 34 -3.26 -3.99 0.98
CA VAL A 34 -3.55 -3.82 2.42
C VAL A 34 -4.43 -2.60 2.63
N ALA A 35 -5.54 -2.76 3.36
CA ALA A 35 -6.57 -1.73 3.52
C ALA A 35 -7.06 -1.25 2.14
N ALA A 36 -7.44 -2.22 1.31
CA ALA A 36 -7.67 -2.05 -0.12
C ALA A 36 -8.85 -1.13 -0.46
N GLY A 37 -9.79 -0.92 0.49
CA GLY A 37 -11.00 -0.16 0.25
C GLY A 37 -11.76 -0.70 -0.96
N ARG A 38 -12.06 0.15 -1.93
CA ARG A 38 -12.74 -0.24 -3.19
C ARG A 38 -11.80 -0.88 -4.22
N GLY A 39 -10.52 -1.09 -3.88
CA GLY A 39 -9.56 -1.89 -4.64
C GLY A 39 -9.01 -1.24 -5.90
N ARG A 40 -8.71 0.05 -5.88
CA ARG A 40 -8.10 0.75 -7.03
C ARG A 40 -6.76 0.15 -7.44
N HIS A 41 -5.94 -0.27 -6.47
CA HIS A 41 -4.65 -0.91 -6.74
C HIS A 41 -4.81 -2.41 -7.05
N ALA A 42 -5.76 -3.08 -6.38
CA ALA A 42 -6.10 -4.46 -6.73
C ALA A 42 -6.49 -4.59 -8.21
N ARG A 43 -7.30 -3.66 -8.74
CA ARG A 43 -7.66 -3.63 -10.18
C ARG A 43 -6.46 -3.37 -11.07
N LEU A 44 -5.56 -2.45 -10.68
CA LEU A 44 -4.35 -2.16 -11.44
C LEU A 44 -3.51 -3.42 -11.65
N PHE A 45 -3.21 -4.14 -10.56
CA PHE A 45 -2.35 -5.32 -10.63
C PHE A 45 -3.06 -6.51 -11.27
N ALA A 46 -4.35 -6.72 -11.02
CA ALA A 46 -5.13 -7.76 -11.70
C ALA A 46 -5.17 -7.55 -13.24
N ALA A 47 -5.36 -6.30 -13.68
CA ALA A 47 -5.30 -5.96 -15.11
C ALA A 47 -3.92 -6.20 -15.75
N ARG A 48 -2.86 -6.30 -14.96
CA ARG A 48 -1.49 -6.65 -15.38
C ARG A 48 -1.21 -8.16 -15.30
N GLY A 49 -2.22 -8.97 -14.92
CA GLY A 49 -2.11 -10.42 -14.83
C GLY A 49 -1.78 -10.98 -13.45
N ALA A 50 -1.60 -10.14 -12.43
CA ALA A 50 -1.27 -10.57 -11.09
C ALA A 50 -2.45 -11.26 -10.37
N HIS A 51 -2.13 -12.14 -9.42
CA HIS A 51 -3.06 -12.74 -8.49
C HIS A 51 -3.14 -11.89 -7.22
N VAL A 52 -4.20 -11.10 -7.09
CA VAL A 52 -4.32 -10.12 -6.02
C VAL A 52 -5.16 -10.65 -4.86
N VAL A 53 -4.66 -10.46 -3.64
CA VAL A 53 -5.43 -10.60 -2.40
C VAL A 53 -5.67 -9.19 -1.86
N ALA A 54 -6.93 -8.77 -1.82
CA ALA A 54 -7.34 -7.48 -1.28
C ALA A 54 -7.93 -7.69 0.12
N VAL A 55 -7.33 -7.08 1.15
CA VAL A 55 -7.81 -7.16 2.53
C VAL A 55 -8.29 -5.81 3.02
N ASP A 56 -9.49 -5.78 3.60
CA ASP A 56 -10.05 -4.61 4.26
C ASP A 56 -11.06 -5.06 5.33
N ARG A 57 -11.36 -4.21 6.30
CA ARG A 57 -12.44 -4.42 7.27
C ARG A 57 -13.82 -4.06 6.71
N ASP A 58 -13.88 -3.24 5.68
CA ASP A 58 -15.10 -2.76 5.04
C ASP A 58 -15.54 -3.73 3.93
N ALA A 59 -16.50 -4.61 4.29
CA ALA A 59 -17.08 -5.60 3.36
C ALA A 59 -17.79 -4.92 2.18
N ASP A 60 -18.45 -3.77 2.41
CA ASP A 60 -19.18 -3.06 1.36
C ASP A 60 -18.20 -2.47 0.33
N ALA A 61 -17.09 -1.91 0.79
CA ALA A 61 -16.02 -1.44 -0.09
C ALA A 61 -15.45 -2.59 -0.94
N LEU A 62 -15.13 -3.74 -0.32
CA LEU A 62 -14.59 -4.91 -1.00
C LEU A 62 -15.58 -5.54 -1.99
N SER A 63 -16.89 -5.36 -1.81
CA SER A 63 -17.91 -5.89 -2.73
C SER A 63 -17.71 -5.41 -4.17
N ALA A 64 -17.12 -4.20 -4.34
CA ALA A 64 -16.76 -3.65 -5.65
C ALA A 64 -15.74 -4.52 -6.42
N LEU A 65 -15.06 -5.44 -5.75
CA LEU A 65 -14.03 -6.32 -6.34
C LEU A 65 -14.54 -7.73 -6.69
N HIS A 66 -15.75 -8.13 -6.28
CA HIS A 66 -16.24 -9.50 -6.44
C HIS A 66 -16.26 -9.99 -7.89
N ALA A 67 -16.47 -9.09 -8.86
CA ALA A 67 -16.49 -9.41 -10.28
C ALA A 67 -15.15 -9.21 -10.99
N VAL A 68 -14.07 -8.86 -10.26
CA VAL A 68 -12.76 -8.59 -10.85
C VAL A 68 -11.96 -9.88 -10.92
N ALA A 69 -11.72 -10.37 -12.14
CA ALA A 69 -10.91 -11.55 -12.37
C ALA A 69 -9.50 -11.37 -11.78
N GLY A 70 -8.96 -12.42 -11.14
CA GLY A 70 -7.64 -12.39 -10.53
C GLY A 70 -7.60 -11.73 -9.14
N VAL A 71 -8.74 -11.26 -8.59
CA VAL A 71 -8.80 -10.67 -7.25
C VAL A 71 -9.57 -11.57 -6.29
N LYS A 72 -8.94 -11.90 -5.16
CA LYS A 72 -9.55 -12.52 -3.98
C LYS A 72 -9.72 -11.46 -2.90
N THR A 73 -10.92 -11.32 -2.34
CA THR A 73 -11.18 -10.40 -1.23
C THR A 73 -11.17 -11.13 0.12
N ILE A 74 -10.66 -10.48 1.15
CA ILE A 74 -10.67 -10.95 2.54
C ILE A 74 -11.20 -9.83 3.43
N VAL A 75 -12.35 -10.04 4.05
CA VAL A 75 -12.88 -9.12 5.04
C VAL A 75 -12.23 -9.45 6.38
N ALA A 76 -11.38 -8.55 6.89
CA ALA A 76 -10.70 -8.73 8.16
C ALA A 76 -10.31 -7.38 8.78
N ASP A 77 -10.49 -7.26 10.09
CA ASP A 77 -9.88 -6.18 10.87
C ASP A 77 -8.45 -6.60 11.25
N ILE A 78 -7.49 -6.11 10.48
CA ILE A 78 -6.06 -6.43 10.67
C ILE A 78 -5.42 -5.64 11.81
N GLU A 79 -6.12 -4.67 12.40
CA GLU A 79 -5.65 -3.90 13.56
C GLU A 79 -6.00 -4.60 14.86
N ALA A 80 -7.27 -5.01 15.02
CA ALA A 80 -7.78 -5.61 16.25
C ALA A 80 -7.81 -7.15 16.20
N GLY A 81 -7.87 -7.73 14.98
CA GLY A 81 -7.93 -9.17 14.76
C GLY A 81 -6.57 -9.82 14.51
N PRO A 82 -6.56 -11.15 14.31
CA PRO A 82 -5.36 -11.85 13.90
C PRO A 82 -4.95 -11.45 12.48
N TRP A 83 -3.63 -11.45 12.23
CA TRP A 83 -3.10 -11.32 10.86
C TRP A 83 -3.61 -12.50 10.00
N PRO A 84 -4.33 -12.23 8.88
CA PRO A 84 -5.01 -13.30 8.14
C PRO A 84 -4.08 -14.14 7.24
N PHE A 85 -2.77 -13.83 7.21
CA PHE A 85 -1.78 -14.46 6.32
C PHE A 85 -0.61 -15.09 7.11
N PRO A 86 -0.84 -15.97 8.09
CA PRO A 86 0.25 -16.56 8.86
C PRO A 86 1.10 -17.49 7.97
N GLY A 87 2.41 -17.19 7.85
CA GLY A 87 3.34 -17.96 7.03
C GLY A 87 3.22 -17.78 5.52
N GLU A 88 2.29 -16.95 5.05
CA GLU A 88 2.18 -16.64 3.63
C GLU A 88 3.13 -15.52 3.23
N THR A 89 3.60 -15.56 1.98
CA THR A 89 4.44 -14.52 1.39
C THR A 89 3.85 -14.02 0.08
N PHE A 90 4.21 -12.78 -0.27
CA PHE A 90 3.72 -12.07 -1.45
C PHE A 90 4.89 -11.50 -2.25
N ASP A 91 4.78 -11.55 -3.57
CA ASP A 91 5.75 -10.95 -4.49
C ASP A 91 5.66 -9.41 -4.51
N ALA A 92 4.50 -8.86 -4.13
CA ALA A 92 4.37 -7.45 -3.86
C ALA A 92 3.34 -7.18 -2.75
N ILE A 93 3.59 -6.13 -1.97
CA ILE A 93 2.63 -5.61 -1.00
C ILE A 93 2.44 -4.12 -1.26
N VAL A 94 1.18 -3.72 -1.37
CA VAL A 94 0.77 -2.33 -1.60
C VAL A 94 0.02 -1.83 -0.39
N VAL A 95 0.41 -0.65 0.10
CA VAL A 95 -0.24 0.03 1.23
C VAL A 95 -0.41 1.50 0.87
N THR A 96 -1.64 1.98 0.80
CA THR A 96 -1.88 3.41 0.52
C THR A 96 -2.94 4.00 1.43
N ASN A 97 -2.71 5.25 1.86
CA ASN A 97 -3.63 5.99 2.74
C ASN A 97 -3.97 5.24 4.04
N TYR A 98 -3.06 4.40 4.50
CA TYR A 98 -3.24 3.56 5.67
C TYR A 98 -1.98 3.55 6.53
N LEU A 99 -2.14 3.67 7.84
CA LEU A 99 -1.05 3.61 8.82
C LEU A 99 -1.50 2.90 10.09
N HIS A 100 -0.91 1.74 10.35
CA HIS A 100 -0.99 1.07 11.63
C HIS A 100 0.38 0.48 11.97
N ARG A 101 1.13 1.17 12.81
CA ARG A 101 2.56 0.88 13.12
C ARG A 101 2.83 -0.56 13.56
N PRO A 102 1.97 -1.21 14.38
CA PRO A 102 2.18 -2.62 14.76
C PRO A 102 2.22 -3.59 13.58
N LEU A 103 1.73 -3.21 12.39
CA LEU A 103 1.76 -4.05 11.20
C LEU A 103 3.04 -3.95 10.40
N PHE A 104 3.90 -2.97 10.62
CA PHE A 104 5.13 -2.79 9.81
C PHE A 104 5.97 -4.06 9.75
N ALA A 105 6.27 -4.67 10.90
CA ALA A 105 7.06 -5.89 10.95
C ALA A 105 6.37 -7.06 10.22
N ARG A 106 5.03 -7.17 10.32
CA ARG A 106 4.26 -8.22 9.65
C ARG A 106 4.24 -8.02 8.12
N ILE A 107 4.08 -6.77 7.67
CA ILE A 107 4.11 -6.41 6.24
C ILE A 107 5.47 -6.77 5.65
N VAL A 108 6.57 -6.37 6.32
CA VAL A 108 7.93 -6.68 5.85
C VAL A 108 8.18 -8.19 5.87
N ALA A 109 7.74 -8.91 6.91
CA ALA A 109 7.91 -10.36 7.01
C ALA A 109 7.12 -11.13 5.94
N ALA A 110 5.98 -10.59 5.50
CA ALA A 110 5.13 -11.19 4.47
C ALA A 110 5.61 -10.94 3.03
N LEU A 111 6.69 -10.18 2.81
CA LEU A 111 7.32 -10.08 1.49
C LEU A 111 8.10 -11.37 1.18
N ALA A 112 7.94 -11.88 -0.02
CA ALA A 112 8.81 -12.93 -0.56
C ALA A 112 10.24 -12.42 -0.77
N ALA A 113 11.22 -13.30 -0.90
CA ALA A 113 12.56 -12.93 -1.36
C ALA A 113 12.45 -12.28 -2.76
N GLY A 114 13.02 -11.08 -2.92
CA GLY A 114 12.84 -10.23 -4.10
C GLY A 114 11.48 -9.54 -4.20
N GLY A 115 10.62 -9.68 -3.21
CA GLY A 115 9.30 -9.05 -3.18
C GLY A 115 9.36 -7.53 -3.01
N VAL A 116 8.40 -6.84 -3.59
CA VAL A 116 8.32 -5.37 -3.69
C VAL A 116 7.36 -4.81 -2.65
N LEU A 117 7.78 -3.81 -1.89
CA LEU A 117 6.91 -3.00 -1.04
C LEU A 117 6.65 -1.64 -1.71
N LEU A 118 5.39 -1.32 -1.97
CA LEU A 118 4.93 0.01 -2.39
C LEU A 118 4.09 0.60 -1.27
N TYR A 119 4.62 1.60 -0.60
CA TYR A 119 3.93 2.25 0.53
C TYR A 119 3.79 3.76 0.26
N GLU A 120 2.59 4.30 0.43
CA GLU A 120 2.32 5.74 0.38
C GLU A 120 1.26 6.10 1.42
N THR A 121 1.57 7.00 2.35
CA THR A 121 0.55 7.53 3.25
C THR A 121 0.91 8.92 3.77
N PHE A 122 -0.02 9.52 4.50
CA PHE A 122 0.09 10.87 5.02
C PHE A 122 1.19 10.98 6.09
N ALA A 123 1.85 12.14 6.14
CA ALA A 123 2.91 12.45 7.09
C ALA A 123 2.59 13.72 7.88
N GLU A 124 3.30 13.94 8.97
CA GLU A 124 3.21 15.12 9.83
C GLU A 124 3.22 16.41 8.99
N GLY A 125 2.36 17.36 9.38
CA GLY A 125 2.09 18.58 8.63
C GLY A 125 0.84 18.49 7.74
N HIS A 126 0.38 17.26 7.38
CA HIS A 126 -0.83 17.08 6.59
C HIS A 126 -2.09 17.55 7.31
N GLU A 127 -2.13 17.50 8.62
CA GLU A 127 -3.25 17.94 9.47
C GLU A 127 -3.61 19.42 9.23
N ALA A 128 -2.66 20.23 8.77
CA ALA A 128 -2.92 21.62 8.38
C ALA A 128 -3.61 21.76 7.02
N LEU A 129 -3.64 20.70 6.22
CA LEU A 129 -4.23 20.69 4.86
C LEU A 129 -5.58 19.98 4.80
N GLY A 130 -5.82 19.04 5.71
CA GLY A 130 -7.04 18.24 5.70
C GLY A 130 -6.98 17.03 6.62
N ARG A 131 -7.77 16.01 6.29
CA ARG A 131 -7.79 14.74 7.02
C ARG A 131 -6.82 13.74 6.41
N PRO A 132 -6.22 12.85 7.22
CA PRO A 132 -6.39 12.71 8.67
C PRO A 132 -5.68 13.82 9.47
N THR A 133 -6.29 14.20 10.60
CA THR A 133 -5.73 15.18 11.55
C THR A 133 -5.17 14.53 12.82
N ASN A 134 -5.48 13.26 13.05
CA ASN A 134 -4.96 12.52 14.18
C ASN A 134 -3.50 12.13 13.93
N PRO A 135 -2.54 12.55 14.79
CA PRO A 135 -1.12 12.22 14.64
C PRO A 135 -0.82 10.72 14.57
N ALA A 136 -1.70 9.88 15.16
CA ALA A 136 -1.54 8.42 15.08
C ALA A 136 -1.60 7.89 13.62
N PHE A 137 -2.22 8.63 12.71
CA PHE A 137 -2.35 8.30 11.29
C PHE A 137 -1.40 9.10 10.39
N LEU A 138 -0.45 9.82 10.99
CA LEU A 138 0.55 10.59 10.27
C LEU A 138 1.95 9.99 10.53
N LEU A 139 2.68 9.73 9.47
CA LEU A 139 4.07 9.28 9.58
C LEU A 139 4.95 10.41 10.12
N ARG A 140 5.82 10.08 11.05
CA ARG A 140 6.90 10.96 11.50
C ARG A 140 7.93 11.11 10.39
N GLN A 141 8.77 12.14 10.48
CA GLN A 141 9.87 12.33 9.54
C GLN A 141 10.67 11.04 9.37
N ASP A 142 10.94 10.65 8.11
CA ASP A 142 11.75 9.50 7.69
C ASP A 142 11.24 8.13 8.19
N GLU A 143 10.03 8.01 8.72
CA GLU A 143 9.56 6.78 9.38
C GLU A 143 9.50 5.58 8.41
N LEU A 144 9.15 5.77 7.13
CA LEU A 144 9.20 4.68 6.15
C LEU A 144 10.63 4.25 5.79
N LEU A 145 11.61 5.15 5.90
CA LEU A 145 13.03 4.76 5.78
C LEU A 145 13.46 3.86 6.94
N ASP A 146 12.99 4.15 8.16
CA ASP A 146 13.29 3.32 9.33
C ASP A 146 12.67 1.92 9.18
N VAL A 147 11.46 1.82 8.63
CA VAL A 147 10.83 0.53 8.27
C VAL A 147 11.69 -0.25 7.27
N ALA A 148 12.22 0.42 6.25
CA ALA A 148 13.04 -0.22 5.21
C ALA A 148 14.43 -0.65 5.70
N ARG A 149 15.08 0.12 6.59
CA ARG A 149 16.40 -0.20 7.16
C ARG A 149 16.44 -1.55 7.88
N GLY A 150 15.29 -2.07 8.27
CA GLY A 150 15.13 -3.39 8.88
C GLY A 150 15.35 -4.58 7.94
N GLY A 151 15.77 -4.38 6.68
CA GLY A 151 16.07 -5.49 5.77
C GLY A 151 15.54 -5.34 4.34
N LEU A 152 15.17 -4.13 3.90
CA LEU A 152 14.77 -3.86 2.53
C LEU A 152 15.82 -3.01 1.80
N SER A 153 15.99 -3.25 0.51
CA SER A 153 16.75 -2.38 -0.40
C SER A 153 15.81 -1.30 -0.92
N ILE A 154 16.13 -0.03 -0.63
CA ILE A 154 15.33 1.11 -1.04
C ILE A 154 15.58 1.38 -2.53
N VAL A 155 14.52 1.36 -3.34
CA VAL A 155 14.55 1.74 -4.76
C VAL A 155 14.32 3.24 -4.90
N ALA A 156 13.29 3.75 -4.19
CA ALA A 156 12.97 5.16 -4.17
C ALA A 156 12.27 5.54 -2.86
N PHE A 157 12.50 6.76 -2.42
CA PHE A 157 11.81 7.37 -1.29
C PHE A 157 11.53 8.83 -1.60
N GLU A 158 10.33 9.28 -1.31
CA GLU A 158 9.93 10.67 -1.37
C GLU A 158 9.21 11.07 -0.09
N GLN A 159 9.53 12.25 0.43
CA GLN A 159 8.83 12.87 1.54
C GLN A 159 8.60 14.34 1.23
N GLY A 160 7.37 14.81 1.41
CA GLY A 160 7.06 16.21 1.21
C GLY A 160 5.64 16.48 0.77
N ARG A 161 5.43 17.70 0.27
CA ARG A 161 4.12 18.19 -0.16
C ARG A 161 3.88 17.86 -1.63
N LEU A 162 2.80 17.14 -1.88
CA LEU A 162 2.24 16.97 -3.21
C LEU A 162 1.44 18.22 -3.58
N ALA A 163 1.71 18.76 -4.76
CA ALA A 163 0.92 19.82 -5.36
C ALA A 163 -0.32 19.22 -6.06
N GLY A 164 -1.33 20.05 -6.32
CA GLY A 164 -2.53 19.66 -7.07
C GLY A 164 -3.80 20.22 -6.46
N VAL A 165 -4.94 19.78 -6.97
CA VAL A 165 -6.26 20.19 -6.50
C VAL A 165 -6.49 19.86 -5.03
N ARG A 166 -5.87 18.77 -4.57
CA ARG A 166 -5.85 18.34 -3.17
C ARG A 166 -4.42 18.13 -2.73
N PRO A 167 -3.79 19.17 -2.19
CA PRO A 167 -2.43 19.06 -1.70
C PRO A 167 -2.38 18.10 -0.51
N ALA A 168 -1.33 17.29 -0.44
CA ALA A 168 -1.10 16.37 0.67
C ALA A 168 0.37 16.41 1.11
N ILE A 169 0.63 16.16 2.38
CA ILE A 169 1.98 15.88 2.87
C ILE A 169 2.07 14.39 3.11
N VAL A 170 3.02 13.75 2.45
CA VAL A 170 3.13 12.28 2.39
C VAL A 170 4.57 11.81 2.55
N GLN A 171 4.73 10.54 2.92
CA GLN A 171 5.91 9.74 2.61
C GLN A 171 5.54 8.63 1.66
N ARG A 172 6.49 8.29 0.78
CA ARG A 172 6.36 7.28 -0.26
C ARG A 172 7.62 6.44 -0.31
N LEU A 173 7.45 5.14 -0.35
CA LEU A 173 8.54 4.17 -0.40
C LEU A 173 8.26 3.13 -1.48
N ALA A 174 9.27 2.89 -2.32
CA ALA A 174 9.40 1.69 -3.13
C ALA A 174 10.66 0.96 -2.68
N ALA A 175 10.52 -0.26 -2.18
CA ALA A 175 11.62 -1.04 -1.64
C ALA A 175 11.48 -2.52 -2.00
N ILE A 176 12.59 -3.26 -2.00
CA ILE A 176 12.64 -4.67 -2.38
C ILE A 176 13.27 -5.46 -1.24
N ARG A 177 12.66 -6.58 -0.86
CA ARG A 177 13.29 -7.53 0.05
C ARG A 177 14.46 -8.21 -0.68
N PRO A 178 15.70 -8.22 -0.13
CA PRO A 178 16.83 -8.91 -0.75
C PRO A 178 16.53 -10.39 -1.04
N GLY A 179 17.10 -10.94 -2.12
CA GLY A 179 16.93 -12.35 -2.49
C GLY A 179 16.84 -12.61 -4.00
N ARG A 180 16.87 -11.56 -4.81
CA ARG A 180 17.08 -11.65 -6.27
C ARG A 180 18.40 -10.99 -6.64
N ASP A 181 19.14 -11.62 -7.55
CA ASP A 181 20.44 -11.11 -8.03
C ASP A 181 20.31 -9.93 -8.99
N GLU A 182 19.10 -9.53 -9.35
CA GLU A 182 18.87 -8.45 -10.32
C GLU A 182 18.74 -7.09 -9.63
N VAL A 183 19.51 -6.13 -10.12
CA VAL A 183 19.33 -4.72 -9.77
C VAL A 183 18.03 -4.22 -10.39
N PRO A 184 17.13 -3.62 -9.59
CA PRO A 184 15.85 -3.15 -10.11
C PRO A 184 16.02 -2.06 -11.16
N ARG A 185 15.23 -2.14 -12.24
CA ARG A 185 15.18 -1.07 -13.25
C ARG A 185 14.41 0.12 -12.69
N LEU A 186 15.03 1.30 -12.76
CA LEU A 186 14.34 2.52 -12.41
C LEU A 186 13.36 2.93 -13.53
N PRO A 187 12.24 3.58 -13.21
CA PRO A 187 11.37 4.16 -14.23
C PRO A 187 12.11 5.27 -14.98
N PRO A 188 11.76 5.51 -16.23
CA PRO A 188 12.33 6.61 -17.03
C PRO A 188 11.99 7.97 -16.45
#